data_b6df22f168a5cf9fd55dbdcb156cd913
#
_entry.id   b6df22f168a5cf9fd55dbdcb156cd913
#
_cell.length_a   1.000
_cell.length_b   1.000
_cell.length_c   1.000
_cell.angle_alpha   90.00
_cell.angle_beta   90.00
_cell.angle_gamma   90.00
#
_symmetry.space_group_name_H-M   'P 1'
#
loop_
_entity.id
_entity.type
_entity.pdbx_description
1 polymer ?
#
loop_
_entity_poly.entity_id
_entity_poly.type
_entity_poly.pdbx_seq_one_letter_code
_entity_poly.pdbx_strand_id
1 'polypeptide(L)'
;MKMIIIIVKDNDADTLTQAFTAGNFRVTRVASTGGFMRSGVVTMLLGVEDTQVDAAIKVIHDSLPALGSSSDKKRATLFVVPVQHFEQV
;
A
#
# COMPACT_ATOMS: atom_id res chain seq x y z
N MET A 1 -15.90 4.10 -4.48
CA MET A 1 -14.83 3.16 -4.14
C MET A 1 -13.52 3.61 -4.76
N LYS A 2 -12.47 3.48 -4.03
CA LYS A 2 -11.13 3.82 -4.51
C LYS A 2 -10.22 2.62 -4.35
N MET A 3 -9.17 2.57 -5.15
CA MET A 3 -8.11 1.60 -4.99
C MET A 3 -6.81 2.34 -4.73
N ILE A 4 -6.12 1.95 -3.68
CA ILE A 4 -4.81 2.49 -3.35
C ILE A 4 -3.78 1.48 -3.80
N ILE A 5 -2.88 1.92 -4.67
CA ILE A 5 -1.77 1.09 -5.16
C ILE A 5 -0.54 1.56 -4.40
N ILE A 6 0.11 0.65 -3.70
CA ILE A 6 1.25 0.96 -2.85
C ILE A 6 2.45 0.18 -3.34
N ILE A 7 3.54 0.88 -3.59
CA ILE A 7 4.81 0.26 -4.02
C ILE A 7 5.82 0.52 -2.91
N VAL A 8 6.28 -0.55 -2.27
CA VAL A 8 7.18 -0.48 -1.10
C VAL A 8 8.20 -1.61 -1.15
N LYS A 9 9.18 -1.54 -0.27
CA LYS A 9 10.12 -2.64 -0.08
C LYS A 9 9.46 -3.78 0.69
N ASP A 10 10.03 -4.98 0.57
CA ASP A 10 9.48 -6.20 1.16
C ASP A 10 9.18 -6.07 2.65
N ASN A 11 10.16 -5.61 3.42
CA ASN A 11 9.97 -5.50 4.86
C ASN A 11 8.94 -4.43 5.22
N ASP A 12 8.86 -3.37 4.45
CA ASP A 12 7.81 -2.37 4.66
C ASP A 12 6.44 -2.93 4.30
N ALA A 13 6.37 -3.79 3.29
CA ALA A 13 5.12 -4.44 2.92
C ALA A 13 4.60 -5.32 4.05
N ASP A 14 5.49 -6.05 4.73
CA ASP A 14 5.09 -6.86 5.87
C ASP A 14 4.51 -6.01 6.99
N THR A 15 5.16 -4.90 7.30
CA THR A 15 4.69 -3.96 8.30
C THR A 15 3.31 -3.42 7.95
N LEU A 16 3.14 -3.00 6.70
CA LEU A 16 1.87 -2.45 6.24
C LEU A 16 0.76 -3.49 6.22
N THR A 17 1.08 -4.72 5.83
CA THR A 17 0.09 -5.79 5.83
C THR A 17 -0.48 -6.01 7.23
N GLN A 18 0.39 -6.04 8.24
CA GLN A 18 -0.05 -6.19 9.62
C GLN A 18 -0.88 -5.00 10.08
N ALA A 19 -0.46 -3.79 9.75
CA ALA A 19 -1.17 -2.59 10.15
C ALA A 19 -2.55 -2.50 9.50
N PHE A 20 -2.64 -2.80 8.21
CA PHE A 20 -3.92 -2.77 7.51
C PHE A 20 -4.86 -3.85 8.03
N THR A 21 -4.34 -5.04 8.29
CA THR A 21 -5.16 -6.13 8.83
C THR A 21 -5.70 -5.76 10.19
N ALA A 22 -4.88 -5.15 11.03
CA ALA A 22 -5.31 -4.69 12.35
C ALA A 22 -6.39 -3.62 12.25
N GLY A 23 -6.37 -2.82 11.21
CA GLY A 23 -7.36 -1.78 10.96
C GLY A 23 -8.58 -2.25 10.17
N ASN A 24 -8.70 -3.55 9.94
CA ASN A 24 -9.79 -4.14 9.16
C ASN A 24 -9.80 -3.74 7.70
N PHE A 25 -8.65 -3.40 7.15
CA PHE A 25 -8.51 -3.17 5.72
C PHE A 25 -8.09 -4.47 5.04
N ARG A 26 -8.63 -4.70 3.86
CA ARG A 26 -8.20 -5.83 3.03
C ARG A 26 -7.10 -5.37 2.11
N VAL A 27 -6.00 -6.11 2.12
CA VAL A 27 -4.86 -5.79 1.27
C VAL A 27 -4.46 -7.02 0.47
N THR A 28 -4.14 -6.81 -0.79
CA THR A 28 -3.65 -7.85 -1.69
C THR A 28 -2.23 -7.52 -2.08
N ARG A 29 -1.32 -8.46 -1.93
CA ARG A 29 0.05 -8.30 -2.38
C ARG A 29 0.19 -8.96 -3.75
N VAL A 30 0.77 -8.22 -4.68
CA VAL A 30 0.99 -8.74 -6.03
C VAL A 30 2.38 -9.33 -6.09
N ALA A 31 2.45 -10.63 -6.32
CA ALA A 31 3.73 -11.30 -6.43
C ALA A 31 4.42 -10.88 -7.73
N SER A 32 5.70 -10.58 -7.61
CA SER A 32 6.51 -10.27 -8.76
C SER A 32 6.96 -11.57 -9.41
N THR A 33 6.45 -11.82 -10.61
CA THR A 33 6.95 -12.93 -11.42
C THR A 33 7.44 -12.36 -12.75
N GLY A 34 8.56 -12.83 -13.21
CA GLY A 34 9.16 -12.28 -14.41
C GLY A 34 10.05 -11.11 -14.06
N GLY A 35 10.56 -10.43 -15.01
CA GLY A 35 11.68 -9.56 -14.82
C GLY A 35 11.39 -8.07 -14.69
N PHE A 36 10.13 -7.64 -14.69
CA PHE A 36 9.91 -6.20 -14.73
C PHE A 36 9.71 -5.56 -13.36
N MET A 37 9.56 -6.35 -12.31
CA MET A 37 9.57 -5.78 -10.97
C MET A 37 10.92 -5.97 -10.33
N ARG A 38 11.37 -4.93 -9.65
CA ARG A 38 12.66 -4.99 -8.98
C ARG A 38 12.63 -5.97 -7.83
N SER A 39 13.74 -6.67 -7.65
CA SER A 39 13.94 -7.50 -6.47
C SER A 39 13.80 -6.66 -5.21
N GLY A 40 13.07 -7.18 -4.23
CA GLY A 40 12.89 -6.51 -2.96
C GLY A 40 11.77 -5.47 -2.93
N VAL A 41 11.04 -5.31 -4.01
CA VAL A 41 9.93 -4.36 -4.09
C VAL A 41 8.62 -5.12 -4.27
N VAL A 42 7.60 -4.67 -3.55
CA VAL A 42 6.28 -5.31 -3.55
C VAL A 42 5.21 -4.29 -3.91
N THR A 43 4.27 -4.70 -4.73
CA THR A 43 3.08 -3.91 -5.03
C THR A 43 1.93 -4.44 -4.20
N MET A 44 1.23 -3.55 -3.50
CA MET A 44 0.07 -3.88 -2.70
C MET A 44 -1.15 -3.14 -3.24
N LEU A 45 -2.28 -3.80 -3.22
CA LEU A 45 -3.55 -3.21 -3.66
C LEU A 45 -4.52 -3.20 -2.49
N LEU A 46 -5.14 -2.05 -2.28
CA LEU A 46 -6.06 -1.85 -1.17
C LEU A 46 -7.34 -1.21 -1.69
N GLY A 47 -8.46 -1.94 -1.62
CA GLY A 47 -9.76 -1.39 -1.99
C GLY A 47 -10.42 -0.76 -0.78
N VAL A 48 -10.86 0.49 -0.90
CA VAL A 48 -11.47 1.22 0.21
C VAL A 48 -12.66 2.04 -0.28
N GLU A 49 -13.54 2.38 0.64
CA GLU A 49 -14.58 3.34 0.35
C GLU A 49 -13.98 4.74 0.33
N ASP A 50 -14.65 5.65 -0.37
CA ASP A 50 -14.15 7.01 -0.50
C ASP A 50 -13.87 7.66 0.85
N THR A 51 -14.70 7.35 1.84
CA THR A 51 -14.56 7.91 3.18
C THR A 51 -13.41 7.31 3.98
N GLN A 52 -12.81 6.23 3.48
CA GLN A 52 -11.73 5.52 4.17
C GLN A 52 -10.35 5.84 3.63
N VAL A 53 -10.29 6.62 2.54
CA VAL A 53 -9.01 6.88 1.88
C VAL A 53 -8.03 7.57 2.84
N ASP A 54 -8.50 8.60 3.53
CA ASP A 54 -7.63 9.33 4.44
C ASP A 54 -7.16 8.47 5.59
N ALA A 55 -8.04 7.62 6.12
CA ALA A 55 -7.67 6.70 7.20
C ALA A 55 -6.61 5.71 6.75
N ALA A 56 -6.76 5.18 5.53
CA ALA A 56 -5.78 4.24 4.99
C ALA A 56 -4.42 4.89 4.78
N ILE A 57 -4.41 6.12 4.24
CA ILE A 57 -3.17 6.85 4.05
C ILE A 57 -2.51 7.14 5.40
N LYS A 58 -3.30 7.46 6.42
CA LYS A 58 -2.78 7.68 7.75
C LYS A 58 -2.10 6.43 8.31
N VAL A 59 -2.68 5.25 8.06
CA VAL A 59 -2.05 4.00 8.49
C VAL A 59 -0.66 3.87 7.88
N ILE A 60 -0.52 4.22 6.61
CA ILE A 60 0.77 4.14 5.94
C ILE A 60 1.78 5.09 6.59
N HIS A 61 1.38 6.34 6.82
CA HIS A 61 2.27 7.33 7.44
C HIS A 61 2.67 6.93 8.85
N ASP A 62 1.74 6.39 9.62
CA ASP A 62 2.02 5.99 11.00
C ASP A 62 2.90 4.75 11.05
N SER A 63 2.76 3.85 10.09
CA SER A 63 3.49 2.59 10.05
C SER A 63 4.89 2.74 9.47
N LEU A 64 5.09 3.72 8.61
CA LEU A 64 6.36 3.97 7.95
C LEU A 64 6.82 5.39 8.24
N PRO A 65 7.22 5.68 9.47
CA PRO A 65 7.66 7.02 9.80
C PRO A 65 8.92 7.38 9.01
N ALA A 66 9.10 8.65 8.75
CA ALA A 66 10.27 9.14 8.05
C ALA A 66 11.52 8.71 8.82
N LEU A 67 12.48 8.16 8.11
CA LEU A 67 13.74 7.74 8.70
C LEU A 67 14.60 8.96 8.99
N GLY A 68 14.46 9.48 10.21
CA GLY A 68 15.30 10.58 10.64
C GLY A 68 15.13 11.81 9.77
N SER A 69 16.10 12.69 9.83
CA SER A 69 16.06 13.94 9.12
C SER A 69 16.52 13.87 7.68
N SER A 70 17.01 12.71 7.24
CA SER A 70 17.42 12.56 5.86
C SER A 70 16.28 12.07 5.01
N SER A 71 15.26 12.85 4.94
CA SER A 71 13.98 12.46 4.39
C SER A 71 13.91 12.51 2.87
N ASP A 72 15.03 12.58 2.20
CA ASP A 72 15.02 12.56 0.73
C ASP A 72 14.64 11.22 0.16
N LYS A 73 14.69 10.17 0.97
CA LYS A 73 14.34 8.84 0.49
C LYS A 73 12.89 8.54 0.77
N LYS A 74 12.14 8.39 -0.27
CA LYS A 74 10.75 7.99 -0.18
C LYS A 74 10.69 6.50 0.14
N ARG A 75 9.86 6.13 1.10
CA ARG A 75 9.69 4.72 1.47
C ARG A 75 8.57 4.05 0.71
N ALA A 76 7.60 4.82 0.25
CA ALA A 76 6.45 4.27 -0.44
C ALA A 76 5.99 5.19 -1.54
N THR A 77 5.49 4.61 -2.61
CA THR A 77 4.81 5.34 -3.68
C THR A 77 3.36 4.92 -3.66
N LEU A 78 2.46 5.90 -3.67
CA LEU A 78 1.04 5.65 -3.57
C LEU A 78 0.32 6.22 -4.78
N PHE A 79 -0.63 5.44 -5.29
CA PHE A 79 -1.59 5.93 -6.28
C PHE A 79 -2.98 5.67 -5.74
N VAL A 80 -3.86 6.65 -5.82
CA VAL A 80 -5.26 6.48 -5.46
C VAL A 80 -6.06 6.65 -6.73
N VAL A 81 -6.75 5.59 -7.14
CA VAL A 81 -7.50 5.61 -8.38
C VAL A 81 -8.96 5.28 -8.13
N PRO A 82 -9.88 5.91 -8.86
CA PRO A 82 -11.29 5.59 -8.72
C PRO A 82 -11.59 4.21 -9.32
N VAL A 83 -12.51 3.50 -8.67
CA VAL A 83 -12.97 2.20 -9.16
C VAL A 83 -14.46 2.31 -9.44
N GLN A 84 -14.83 2.18 -10.70
CA GLN A 84 -16.23 2.26 -11.10
C GLN A 84 -16.92 0.92 -11.03
N HIS A 85 -16.17 -0.16 -11.19
CA HIS A 85 -16.71 -1.50 -11.16
C HIS A 85 -15.73 -2.43 -10.48
N PHE A 86 -16.21 -3.24 -9.57
CA PHE A 86 -15.43 -4.26 -8.90
C PHE A 86 -16.19 -5.57 -8.97
N GLU A 87 -15.51 -6.63 -9.35
CA GLU A 87 -16.15 -7.92 -9.49
C GLU A 87 -15.19 -9.00 -9.01
N GLN A 88 -15.76 -9.94 -8.27
CA GLN A 88 -15.00 -11.06 -7.76
C GLN A 88 -15.71 -12.34 -8.21
N VAL A 89 -15.05 -13.14 -9.00
CA VAL A 89 -15.63 -14.32 -9.59
C VAL A 89 -15.07 -15.60 -9.00
#